data_23de3b16cc2eb32f33c83bfa19aa31f3
#
_entry.id   23de3b16cc2eb32f33c83bfa19aa31f3
#
_cell.length_a   1.000
_cell.length_b   1.000
_cell.length_c   1.000
_cell.angle_alpha   90.00
_cell.angle_beta   90.00
_cell.angle_gamma   90.00
#
_symmetry.space_group_name_H-M   'P 1'
#
loop_
_entity.id
_entity.type
_entity.pdbx_description
1 polymer ?
#
loop_
_entity_poly.entity_id
_entity_poly.type
_entity_poly.pdbx_seq_one_letter_code
_entity_poly.pdbx_strand_id
1 'polypeptide(L)'
;LGYDAKSGDFLWKFNVIPQPGEYGHETWENDSWQYTGDISSWAPISADQELGQVFIPTNGVTIDYYGGHHPGDNLYGTSLISLDARTGERAWHFQMVHHDIWNFDTPTAPILLDTEAGPIVAQATKQGYVYVFNRETGEPIWPIEEVAMPASTVPGEQLSATQPIPTKPAAFEYTGSSEELLVDFTPELKRQALQAVAEFQMGPLFNPPMRANDPSGKQAALMCPSGAVNITHPPVADPESGVMYIMSRYSCSSRRLVSGEEADTYYDEPTGVTLSRFAAASGGPSPRHPAGLPLWKPPYSRITAIDLNTGEHLWMKPAGYTPDRVKNLPELSGIEIGNTGSGAVGQMVATGNMLIYSNVSSDGTP
;
A
#
# COMPACT_ATOMS: atom_id res chain seq x y z
N LEU A 1 -23.65 2.84 -0.53
CA LEU A 1 -25.12 2.77 -0.54
C LEU A 1 -25.59 1.80 0.54
N GLY A 2 -26.63 2.17 1.31
CA GLY A 2 -27.30 1.30 2.27
C GLY A 2 -28.69 0.89 1.76
N TYR A 3 -29.01 -0.38 1.95
CA TYR A 3 -30.33 -0.95 1.61
C TYR A 3 -30.86 -1.80 2.76
N ASP A 4 -32.15 -1.82 2.96
CA ASP A 4 -32.78 -2.77 3.88
C ASP A 4 -32.60 -4.20 3.34
N ALA A 5 -32.00 -5.07 4.13
CA ALA A 5 -31.65 -6.43 3.69
C ALA A 5 -32.88 -7.34 3.50
N LYS A 6 -34.06 -6.97 4.04
CA LYS A 6 -35.32 -7.75 3.94
C LYS A 6 -36.21 -7.27 2.81
N SER A 7 -36.36 -5.95 2.69
CA SER A 7 -37.25 -5.36 1.69
C SER A 7 -36.54 -4.98 0.38
N GLY A 8 -35.22 -4.74 0.44
CA GLY A 8 -34.44 -4.18 -0.67
C GLY A 8 -34.63 -2.67 -0.84
N ASP A 9 -35.29 -2.00 0.10
CA ASP A 9 -35.50 -0.56 0.03
C ASP A 9 -34.20 0.20 0.21
N PHE A 10 -33.99 1.23 -0.60
CA PHE A 10 -32.88 2.16 -0.46
C PHE A 10 -33.03 2.97 0.84
N LEU A 11 -31.97 3.01 1.64
CA LEU A 11 -31.96 3.72 2.92
C LEU A 11 -31.12 5.00 2.84
N TRP A 12 -29.88 4.92 2.40
CA TRP A 12 -28.96 6.05 2.40
C TRP A 12 -27.83 5.92 1.37
N LYS A 13 -27.21 7.05 1.09
CA LYS A 13 -26.01 7.16 0.25
C LYS A 13 -24.95 7.99 0.98
N PHE A 14 -23.72 7.54 0.97
CA PHE A 14 -22.53 8.30 1.31
C PHE A 14 -21.69 8.56 0.04
N ASN A 15 -21.27 9.80 -0.19
CA ASN A 15 -20.42 10.16 -1.32
C ASN A 15 -18.94 10.07 -0.91
N VAL A 16 -18.22 9.11 -1.47
CA VAL A 16 -16.76 8.97 -1.25
C VAL A 16 -15.94 10.03 -2.00
N ILE A 17 -16.55 10.70 -2.98
CA ILE A 17 -16.07 11.96 -3.57
C ILE A 17 -17.05 13.03 -3.09
N PRO A 18 -16.65 13.88 -2.13
CA PRO A 18 -17.54 14.87 -1.53
C PRO A 18 -18.10 15.84 -2.57
N GLN A 19 -19.41 16.05 -2.55
CA GLN A 19 -20.09 16.99 -3.40
C GLN A 19 -20.07 18.42 -2.80
N PRO A 20 -20.36 19.47 -3.57
CA PRO A 20 -20.42 20.83 -3.04
C PRO A 20 -21.26 20.94 -1.78
N GLY A 21 -20.66 21.44 -0.70
CA GLY A 21 -21.28 21.58 0.63
C GLY A 21 -21.13 20.36 1.55
N GLU A 22 -20.59 19.25 1.08
CA GLU A 22 -20.19 18.11 1.91
C GLU A 22 -18.79 18.32 2.49
N TYR A 23 -18.54 17.73 3.65
CA TYR A 23 -17.23 17.77 4.31
C TYR A 23 -16.15 17.12 3.45
N GLY A 24 -15.02 17.79 3.29
CA GLY A 24 -13.88 17.34 2.51
C GLY A 24 -13.92 17.76 1.03
N HIS A 25 -15.01 18.41 0.58
CA HIS A 25 -15.10 18.91 -0.78
C HIS A 25 -13.96 19.90 -1.12
N GLU A 26 -13.54 20.71 -0.17
CA GLU A 26 -12.45 21.67 -0.30
C GLU A 26 -11.09 21.03 -0.57
N THR A 27 -10.95 19.73 -0.32
CA THR A 27 -9.72 18.96 -0.60
C THR A 27 -9.58 18.55 -2.07
N TRP A 28 -10.59 18.86 -2.88
CA TRP A 28 -10.63 18.66 -4.33
C TRP A 28 -10.49 20.00 -5.04
N GLU A 29 -9.24 20.43 -5.20
CA GLU A 29 -8.94 21.75 -5.78
C GLU A 29 -9.26 21.79 -7.29
N ASN A 30 -9.48 23.01 -7.80
CA ASN A 30 -9.75 23.28 -9.21
C ASN A 30 -10.94 22.47 -9.79
N ASP A 31 -11.95 22.22 -8.97
CA ASP A 31 -13.13 21.44 -9.36
C ASP A 31 -12.83 20.03 -9.90
N SER A 32 -11.69 19.48 -9.53
CA SER A 32 -11.22 18.17 -10.01
C SER A 32 -12.18 17.02 -9.69
N TRP A 33 -12.98 17.14 -8.64
CA TRP A 33 -14.05 16.20 -8.28
C TRP A 33 -15.05 15.93 -9.39
N GLN A 34 -15.16 16.81 -10.40
CA GLN A 34 -16.12 16.68 -11.49
C GLN A 34 -15.66 15.71 -12.59
N TYR A 35 -14.36 15.49 -12.73
CA TYR A 35 -13.80 14.76 -13.86
C TYR A 35 -12.73 13.72 -13.48
N THR A 36 -12.36 13.65 -12.21
CA THR A 36 -11.48 12.58 -11.66
C THR A 36 -12.20 11.84 -10.54
N GLY A 37 -11.54 10.89 -9.92
CA GLY A 37 -12.10 10.21 -8.79
C GLY A 37 -11.82 8.72 -8.77
N ASP A 38 -12.82 7.89 -9.10
CA ASP A 38 -12.78 6.42 -9.01
C ASP A 38 -12.51 5.91 -7.58
N ILE A 39 -12.81 6.73 -6.57
CA ILE A 39 -12.73 6.26 -5.18
C ILE A 39 -13.84 5.26 -4.95
N SER A 40 -13.46 4.06 -4.54
CA SER A 40 -14.36 2.97 -4.21
C SER A 40 -13.82 2.17 -3.03
N SER A 41 -14.58 1.20 -2.54
CA SER A 41 -14.08 0.17 -1.65
C SER A 41 -14.11 -1.16 -2.39
N TRP A 42 -13.01 -1.55 -3.00
CA TRP A 42 -12.88 -2.86 -3.62
C TRP A 42 -12.39 -3.93 -2.62
N ALA A 43 -11.83 -3.50 -1.50
CA ALA A 43 -11.55 -4.36 -0.37
C ALA A 43 -12.83 -4.69 0.42
N PRO A 44 -12.89 -5.85 1.12
CA PRO A 44 -14.03 -6.16 1.96
C PRO A 44 -14.22 -5.13 3.09
N ILE A 45 -15.47 -4.89 3.42
CA ILE A 45 -15.91 -3.99 4.49
C ILE A 45 -16.07 -4.81 5.78
N SER A 46 -15.76 -4.22 6.92
CA SER A 46 -16.04 -4.79 8.25
C SER A 46 -17.19 -4.04 8.95
N ALA A 47 -17.88 -4.72 9.85
CA ALA A 47 -18.98 -4.12 10.59
C ALA A 47 -18.95 -4.53 12.07
N ASP A 48 -19.27 -3.57 12.94
CA ASP A 48 -19.53 -3.80 14.36
C ASP A 48 -21.03 -3.67 14.61
N GLN A 49 -21.66 -4.78 15.00
CA GLN A 49 -23.10 -4.83 15.24
C GLN A 49 -23.52 -4.12 16.52
N GLU A 50 -22.67 -4.11 17.54
CA GLU A 50 -22.97 -3.49 18.84
C GLU A 50 -22.89 -1.97 18.73
N LEU A 51 -21.87 -1.45 18.06
CA LEU A 51 -21.75 -0.02 17.77
C LEU A 51 -22.69 0.42 16.64
N GLY A 52 -23.14 -0.48 15.78
CA GLY A 52 -23.93 -0.16 14.60
C GLY A 52 -23.10 0.60 13.55
N GLN A 53 -21.81 0.33 13.46
CA GLN A 53 -20.88 1.00 12.55
C GLN A 53 -20.35 0.04 11.46
N VAL A 54 -20.08 0.60 10.29
CA VAL A 54 -19.39 -0.07 9.19
C VAL A 54 -18.07 0.62 8.90
N PHE A 55 -17.01 -0.14 8.64
CA PHE A 55 -15.66 0.34 8.39
C PHE A 55 -15.30 0.07 6.94
N ILE A 56 -15.10 1.13 6.18
CA ILE A 56 -14.96 1.11 4.72
C ILE A 56 -13.56 1.57 4.34
N PRO A 57 -12.68 0.66 3.91
CA PRO A 57 -11.38 1.03 3.35
C PRO A 57 -11.54 1.48 1.90
N THR A 58 -10.92 2.61 1.51
CA THR A 58 -11.03 3.16 0.15
C THR A 58 -9.71 3.04 -0.62
N ASN A 59 -9.79 3.02 -1.95
CA ASN A 59 -8.64 3.13 -2.83
C ASN A 59 -8.19 4.59 -3.04
N GLY A 60 -7.05 4.75 -3.69
CA GLY A 60 -6.55 6.04 -4.16
C GLY A 60 -7.40 6.62 -5.30
N VAL A 61 -7.06 7.83 -5.69
CA VAL A 61 -7.73 8.56 -6.79
C VAL A 61 -7.13 8.14 -8.13
N THR A 62 -7.94 7.95 -9.12
CA THR A 62 -7.52 7.82 -10.51
C THR A 62 -7.24 9.22 -11.09
N ILE A 63 -6.15 9.43 -11.73
CA ILE A 63 -5.19 8.51 -12.37
C ILE A 63 -3.97 8.33 -11.47
N ASP A 64 -3.49 7.08 -11.33
CA ASP A 64 -2.27 6.80 -10.58
C ASP A 64 -1.03 7.48 -11.19
N TYR A 65 -0.05 7.78 -10.35
CA TYR A 65 1.32 8.19 -10.66
C TYR A 65 1.48 9.65 -11.11
N TYR A 66 0.40 10.35 -11.43
CA TYR A 66 0.41 11.78 -11.72
C TYR A 66 -0.86 12.45 -11.23
N GLY A 67 -0.75 13.29 -10.21
CA GLY A 67 -1.87 13.97 -9.56
C GLY A 67 -2.18 15.36 -10.08
N GLY A 68 -1.49 15.84 -11.13
CA GLY A 68 -1.69 17.20 -11.66
C GLY A 68 -3.10 17.47 -12.21
N HIS A 69 -3.94 16.44 -12.36
CA HIS A 69 -5.36 16.58 -12.74
C HIS A 69 -6.33 16.33 -11.60
N HIS A 70 -5.85 15.98 -10.40
CA HIS A 70 -6.65 15.92 -9.18
C HIS A 70 -5.96 16.63 -8.00
N PRO A 71 -5.64 17.94 -8.12
CA PRO A 71 -4.92 18.67 -7.06
C PRO A 71 -5.70 18.69 -5.75
N GLY A 72 -4.98 18.86 -4.64
CA GLY A 72 -5.47 18.77 -3.27
C GLY A 72 -5.29 17.38 -2.65
N ASP A 73 -5.66 17.22 -1.38
CA ASP A 73 -5.49 15.95 -0.65
C ASP A 73 -6.49 14.86 -1.03
N ASN A 74 -7.55 15.22 -1.76
CA ASN A 74 -8.55 14.31 -2.36
C ASN A 74 -9.24 13.37 -1.35
N LEU A 75 -9.83 13.94 -0.31
CA LEU A 75 -10.61 13.15 0.64
C LEU A 75 -11.85 12.56 -0.06
N TYR A 76 -12.18 11.33 0.07
CA TYR A 76 -11.75 10.22 0.93
C TYR A 76 -10.86 9.20 0.21
N GLY A 77 -9.97 9.59 -0.68
CA GLY A 77 -8.97 8.67 -1.24
C GLY A 77 -8.08 8.08 -0.15
N THR A 78 -7.70 6.81 -0.29
CA THR A 78 -6.82 6.05 0.58
C THR A 78 -7.11 6.26 2.07
N SER A 79 -8.37 6.03 2.44
CA SER A 79 -8.91 6.31 3.77
C SER A 79 -9.56 5.09 4.41
N LEU A 80 -9.67 5.10 5.73
CA LEU A 80 -10.60 4.28 6.48
C LEU A 80 -11.76 5.18 6.94
N ILE A 81 -12.98 4.82 6.58
CA ILE A 81 -14.19 5.59 6.89
C ILE A 81 -15.08 4.74 7.80
N SER A 82 -15.53 5.29 8.92
CA SER A 82 -16.57 4.71 9.76
C SER A 82 -17.89 5.43 9.55
N LEU A 83 -18.94 4.69 9.20
CA LEU A 83 -20.29 5.21 9.03
C LEU A 83 -21.26 4.52 10.01
N ASP A 84 -22.26 5.26 10.49
CA ASP A 84 -23.44 4.66 11.11
C ASP A 84 -24.17 3.82 10.05
N ALA A 85 -24.33 2.53 10.33
CA ALA A 85 -24.90 1.57 9.39
C ALA A 85 -26.38 1.83 9.05
N ARG A 86 -27.11 2.58 9.89
CA ARG A 86 -28.53 2.88 9.72
C ARG A 86 -28.78 4.16 8.93
N THR A 87 -27.91 5.16 9.12
CA THR A 87 -28.11 6.51 8.55
C THR A 87 -27.15 6.82 7.43
N GLY A 88 -25.99 6.14 7.35
CA GLY A 88 -24.91 6.46 6.44
C GLY A 88 -24.13 7.71 6.83
N GLU A 89 -24.42 8.28 8.00
CA GLU A 89 -23.65 9.42 8.52
C GLU A 89 -22.25 8.99 8.94
N ARG A 90 -21.27 9.84 8.61
CA ARG A 90 -19.88 9.59 8.96
C ARG A 90 -19.68 9.80 10.47
N ALA A 91 -19.31 8.72 11.17
CA ALA A 91 -18.88 8.78 12.56
C ALA A 91 -17.46 9.39 12.65
N TRP A 92 -16.53 8.84 11.88
CA TRP A 92 -15.16 9.33 11.76
C TRP A 92 -14.50 8.83 10.47
N HIS A 93 -13.32 9.33 10.16
CA HIS A 93 -12.46 8.84 9.10
C HIS A 93 -11.00 9.15 9.42
N PHE A 94 -10.10 8.44 8.73
CA PHE A 94 -8.68 8.77 8.71
C PHE A 94 -8.15 8.55 7.29
N GLN A 95 -7.50 9.55 6.72
CA GLN A 95 -6.82 9.45 5.43
C GLN A 95 -5.38 9.00 5.64
N MET A 96 -5.01 7.84 5.10
CA MET A 96 -3.69 7.22 5.32
C MET A 96 -2.65 7.67 4.28
N VAL A 97 -3.09 8.29 3.18
CA VAL A 97 -2.22 8.93 2.19
C VAL A 97 -2.92 10.19 1.69
N HIS A 98 -2.27 11.33 1.90
CA HIS A 98 -2.68 12.58 1.29
C HIS A 98 -2.24 12.62 -0.16
N HIS A 99 -3.13 13.01 -1.08
CA HIS A 99 -2.83 13.12 -2.51
C HIS A 99 -2.15 11.86 -3.06
N ASP A 100 -2.82 10.71 -2.96
CA ASP A 100 -2.24 9.42 -3.35
C ASP A 100 -2.02 9.31 -4.86
N ILE A 101 -0.75 9.30 -5.26
CA ILE A 101 -0.30 9.01 -6.63
C ILE A 101 0.47 7.69 -6.72
N TRP A 102 0.60 6.95 -5.62
CA TRP A 102 1.44 5.74 -5.53
C TRP A 102 0.64 4.44 -5.69
N ASN A 103 -0.70 4.53 -5.85
CA ASN A 103 -1.58 3.36 -5.82
C ASN A 103 -1.51 2.63 -4.46
N PHE A 104 -1.51 3.40 -3.38
CA PHE A 104 -1.42 2.87 -2.01
C PHE A 104 -2.77 2.57 -1.38
N ASP A 105 -3.72 2.09 -2.18
CA ASP A 105 -5.04 1.67 -1.70
C ASP A 105 -4.98 0.92 -0.36
N THR A 106 -6.06 0.97 0.38
CA THR A 106 -6.28 0.13 1.57
C THR A 106 -6.89 -1.20 1.16
N PRO A 107 -6.08 -2.26 0.91
CA PRO A 107 -6.52 -3.40 0.10
C PRO A 107 -7.18 -4.53 0.89
N THR A 108 -7.29 -4.41 2.22
CA THR A 108 -7.76 -5.50 3.07
C THR A 108 -8.91 -5.08 3.95
N ALA A 109 -9.73 -6.06 4.37
CA ALA A 109 -10.74 -5.81 5.38
C ALA A 109 -10.11 -5.26 6.66
N PRO A 110 -10.68 -4.21 7.27
CA PRO A 110 -10.29 -3.78 8.60
C PRO A 110 -10.51 -4.90 9.63
N ILE A 111 -9.54 -5.14 10.50
CA ILE A 111 -9.65 -6.14 11.57
C ILE A 111 -10.20 -5.45 12.82
N LEU A 112 -11.28 -6.01 13.38
CA LEU A 112 -11.91 -5.54 14.60
C LEU A 112 -11.53 -6.47 15.75
N LEU A 113 -10.97 -5.92 16.82
CA LEU A 113 -10.57 -6.65 18.03
C LEU A 113 -10.93 -5.86 19.28
N ASP A 114 -11.10 -6.59 20.38
CA ASP A 114 -11.14 -6.03 21.72
C ASP A 114 -9.78 -6.32 22.37
N THR A 115 -9.07 -5.27 22.75
CA THR A 115 -7.72 -5.33 23.33
C THR A 115 -7.71 -4.72 24.72
N GLU A 116 -6.56 -4.77 25.39
CA GLU A 116 -6.38 -4.10 26.69
C GLU A 116 -6.57 -2.56 26.57
N ALA A 117 -6.33 -1.98 25.39
CA ALA A 117 -6.60 -0.57 25.12
C ALA A 117 -8.07 -0.27 24.79
N GLY A 118 -8.94 -1.29 24.79
CA GLY A 118 -10.35 -1.20 24.43
C GLY A 118 -10.64 -1.72 23.02
N PRO A 119 -11.83 -1.39 22.47
CA PRO A 119 -12.22 -1.82 21.14
C PRO A 119 -11.42 -1.09 20.06
N ILE A 120 -10.72 -1.84 19.21
CA ILE A 120 -9.88 -1.30 18.14
C ILE A 120 -10.33 -1.74 16.75
N VAL A 121 -9.94 -0.94 15.76
CA VAL A 121 -9.90 -1.32 14.34
C VAL A 121 -8.48 -1.17 13.82
N ALA A 122 -7.95 -2.21 13.18
CA ALA A 122 -6.61 -2.25 12.62
C ALA A 122 -6.67 -2.40 11.10
N GLN A 123 -6.04 -1.48 10.36
CA GLN A 123 -5.99 -1.45 8.91
C GLN A 123 -4.56 -1.68 8.42
N ALA A 124 -4.31 -2.82 7.80
CA ALA A 124 -3.07 -3.07 7.08
C ALA A 124 -3.11 -2.43 5.69
N THR A 125 -1.96 -1.92 5.24
CA THR A 125 -1.86 -1.09 4.06
C THR A 125 -0.80 -1.57 3.07
N LYS A 126 -0.91 -1.14 1.81
CA LYS A 126 0.11 -1.39 0.78
C LYS A 126 1.47 -0.77 1.12
N GLN A 127 1.49 0.27 1.96
CA GLN A 127 2.72 0.94 2.42
C GLN A 127 3.59 0.08 3.34
N GLY A 128 3.02 -0.99 3.93
CA GLY A 128 3.73 -1.84 4.89
C GLY A 128 3.50 -1.46 6.34
N TYR A 129 2.49 -0.63 6.63
CA TYR A 129 2.08 -0.23 7.97
C TYR A 129 0.72 -0.78 8.36
N VAL A 130 0.48 -0.88 9.67
CA VAL A 130 -0.84 -1.08 10.27
C VAL A 130 -1.21 0.19 11.01
N TYR A 131 -2.33 0.80 10.62
CA TYR A 131 -2.94 1.91 11.37
C TYR A 131 -3.97 1.33 12.34
N VAL A 132 -3.91 1.75 13.60
CA VAL A 132 -4.76 1.20 14.66
C VAL A 132 -5.49 2.35 15.36
N PHE A 133 -6.82 2.26 15.38
CA PHE A 133 -7.68 3.29 15.94
C PHE A 133 -8.62 2.68 16.99
N ASN A 134 -9.05 3.48 17.96
CA ASN A 134 -10.26 3.20 18.70
C ASN A 134 -11.42 3.14 17.70
N ARG A 135 -12.12 2.00 17.65
CA ARG A 135 -13.11 1.79 16.58
C ARG A 135 -14.38 2.61 16.75
N GLU A 136 -14.68 3.09 17.96
CA GLU A 136 -15.81 3.96 18.23
C GLU A 136 -15.54 5.41 17.81
N THR A 137 -14.35 5.94 18.18
CA THR A 137 -14.02 7.36 18.06
C THR A 137 -13.12 7.72 16.87
N GLY A 138 -12.37 6.75 16.34
CA GLY A 138 -11.34 6.98 15.32
C GLY A 138 -10.05 7.59 15.85
N GLU A 139 -9.90 7.74 17.17
CA GLU A 139 -8.65 8.19 17.76
C GLU A 139 -7.55 7.15 17.57
N PRO A 140 -6.34 7.54 17.09
CA PRO A 140 -5.23 6.61 16.96
C PRO A 140 -4.82 6.04 18.33
N ILE A 141 -4.61 4.72 18.41
CA ILE A 141 -4.11 4.07 19.64
C ILE A 141 -2.67 4.49 19.94
N TRP A 142 -1.86 4.64 18.91
CA TRP A 142 -0.50 5.18 19.01
C TRP A 142 -0.37 6.42 18.12
N PRO A 143 0.51 7.38 18.48
CA PRO A 143 0.67 8.59 17.70
C PRO A 143 0.94 8.30 16.22
N ILE A 144 0.32 9.08 15.36
CA ILE A 144 0.60 9.13 13.91
C ILE A 144 1.24 10.50 13.65
N GLU A 145 2.41 10.51 13.05
CA GLU A 145 3.19 11.72 12.82
C GLU A 145 3.13 12.13 11.36
N GLU A 146 2.97 13.43 11.11
CA GLU A 146 3.10 14.02 9.78
C GLU A 146 4.59 14.17 9.43
N VAL A 147 5.06 13.32 8.53
CA VAL A 147 6.48 13.25 8.13
C VAL A 147 6.68 13.92 6.78
N ALA A 148 7.66 14.81 6.69
CA ALA A 148 7.98 15.51 5.45
C ALA A 148 8.40 14.54 4.32
N MET A 149 7.87 14.78 3.12
CA MET A 149 8.09 13.94 1.94
C MET A 149 8.78 14.71 0.80
N PRO A 150 9.47 14.00 -0.11
CA PRO A 150 10.09 14.62 -1.28
C PRO A 150 9.04 15.27 -2.18
N ALA A 151 9.34 16.47 -2.66
CA ALA A 151 8.52 17.12 -3.69
C ALA A 151 8.72 16.43 -5.05
N SER A 152 7.69 16.44 -5.89
CA SER A 152 7.80 16.01 -7.29
C SER A 152 8.58 17.03 -8.13
N THR A 153 9.34 16.54 -9.10
CA THR A 153 9.98 17.37 -10.14
C THR A 153 9.16 17.42 -11.42
N VAL A 154 8.03 16.73 -11.47
CA VAL A 154 7.15 16.68 -12.65
C VAL A 154 6.31 17.94 -12.72
N PRO A 155 6.34 18.68 -13.85
CA PRO A 155 5.57 19.92 -13.98
C PRO A 155 4.06 19.70 -13.78
N GLY A 156 3.45 20.54 -12.94
CA GLY A 156 2.01 20.49 -12.63
C GLY A 156 1.63 19.52 -11.50
N GLU A 157 2.58 18.74 -10.99
CA GLU A 157 2.40 17.88 -9.82
C GLU A 157 2.65 18.68 -8.54
N GLN A 158 1.70 18.62 -7.60
CA GLN A 158 1.81 19.21 -6.27
C GLN A 158 1.49 18.16 -5.22
N LEU A 159 2.50 17.47 -4.75
CA LEU A 159 2.36 16.49 -3.68
C LEU A 159 2.06 17.15 -2.34
N SER A 160 1.36 16.44 -1.46
CA SER A 160 1.28 16.85 -0.07
C SER A 160 2.69 16.93 0.54
N ALA A 161 2.95 17.98 1.32
CA ALA A 161 4.27 18.23 1.91
C ALA A 161 4.63 17.19 2.97
N THR A 162 3.63 16.56 3.58
CA THR A 162 3.77 15.53 4.62
C THR A 162 2.86 14.35 4.33
N GLN A 163 3.18 13.22 4.98
CA GLN A 163 2.34 12.03 4.98
C GLN A 163 2.24 11.47 6.41
N PRO A 164 1.07 10.94 6.79
CA PRO A 164 0.85 10.39 8.12
C PRO A 164 1.53 9.04 8.26
N ILE A 165 2.48 8.93 9.20
CA ILE A 165 3.22 7.69 9.48
C ILE A 165 2.93 7.26 10.93
N PRO A 166 2.40 6.04 11.15
CA PRO A 166 2.17 5.54 12.50
C PRO A 166 3.50 5.24 13.20
N THR A 167 3.61 5.65 14.47
CA THR A 167 4.80 5.37 15.29
C THR A 167 4.82 3.92 15.79
N LYS A 168 3.65 3.31 15.91
CA LYS A 168 3.41 1.89 16.24
C LYS A 168 2.16 1.37 15.53
N PRO A 169 2.12 0.06 15.22
CA PRO A 169 3.24 -0.88 15.17
C PRO A 169 4.32 -0.42 14.19
N ALA A 170 5.56 -0.91 14.37
CA ALA A 170 6.60 -0.71 13.36
C ALA A 170 6.16 -1.27 12.00
N ALA A 171 6.72 -0.78 10.91
CA ALA A 171 6.42 -1.30 9.58
C ALA A 171 6.65 -2.82 9.52
N PHE A 172 5.68 -3.58 8.99
CA PHE A 172 5.79 -5.02 8.84
C PHE A 172 6.54 -5.44 7.57
N GLU A 173 6.85 -4.47 6.72
CA GLU A 173 7.66 -4.65 5.51
C GLU A 173 8.68 -3.53 5.40
N TYR A 174 9.73 -3.72 4.58
CA TYR A 174 10.65 -2.63 4.24
C TYR A 174 9.92 -1.50 3.53
N THR A 175 10.28 -0.26 3.87
CA THR A 175 9.68 0.95 3.32
C THR A 175 10.72 1.79 2.59
N GLY A 176 10.40 2.24 1.38
CA GLY A 176 11.34 2.92 0.50
C GLY A 176 12.39 1.98 -0.10
N SER A 177 13.38 2.52 -0.77
CA SER A 177 14.50 1.80 -1.39
C SER A 177 15.82 2.48 -1.04
N SER A 178 16.80 1.68 -0.67
CA SER A 178 18.16 2.15 -0.35
C SER A 178 19.21 1.09 -0.72
N GLU A 179 20.46 1.51 -0.74
CA GLU A 179 21.57 0.59 -1.02
C GLU A 179 21.71 -0.49 0.05
N GLU A 180 21.33 -0.22 1.30
CA GLU A 180 21.37 -1.18 2.40
C GLU A 180 20.39 -2.34 2.19
N LEU A 181 19.29 -2.12 1.47
CA LEU A 181 18.30 -3.14 1.16
C LEU A 181 18.64 -4.01 -0.05
N LEU A 182 19.68 -3.68 -0.81
CA LEU A 182 20.13 -4.50 -1.94
C LEU A 182 20.76 -5.81 -1.45
N VAL A 183 20.53 -6.90 -2.22
CA VAL A 183 21.11 -8.21 -1.96
C VAL A 183 22.64 -8.15 -1.80
N ASP A 184 23.17 -8.80 -0.77
CA ASP A 184 24.60 -8.70 -0.36
C ASP A 184 25.16 -10.03 0.16
N PHE A 185 24.72 -11.16 -0.40
CA PHE A 185 25.26 -12.47 -0.04
C PHE A 185 26.78 -12.56 -0.23
N THR A 186 27.31 -11.81 -1.21
CA THR A 186 28.75 -11.60 -1.39
C THR A 186 29.04 -10.16 -1.80
N PRO A 187 30.27 -9.66 -1.60
CA PRO A 187 30.67 -8.33 -2.09
C PRO A 187 30.47 -8.15 -3.60
N GLU A 188 30.68 -9.21 -4.38
CA GLU A 188 30.49 -9.17 -5.84
C GLU A 188 29.01 -9.06 -6.22
N LEU A 189 28.12 -9.85 -5.59
CA LEU A 189 26.68 -9.75 -5.82
C LEU A 189 26.14 -8.39 -5.40
N LYS A 190 26.62 -7.83 -4.29
CA LYS A 190 26.28 -6.45 -3.87
C LYS A 190 26.72 -5.42 -4.91
N ARG A 191 27.94 -5.55 -5.45
CA ARG A 191 28.44 -4.65 -6.48
C ARG A 191 27.57 -4.69 -7.74
N GLN A 192 27.15 -5.88 -8.15
CA GLN A 192 26.26 -6.08 -9.30
C GLN A 192 24.87 -5.48 -9.04
N ALA A 193 24.33 -5.63 -7.83
CA ALA A 193 23.08 -5.02 -7.43
C ALA A 193 23.14 -3.48 -7.47
N LEU A 194 24.23 -2.89 -6.96
CA LEU A 194 24.48 -1.44 -7.03
C LEU A 194 24.54 -0.94 -8.47
N GLN A 195 25.20 -1.68 -9.37
CA GLN A 195 25.23 -1.35 -10.79
C GLN A 195 23.85 -1.42 -11.43
N ALA A 196 23.03 -2.42 -11.06
CA ALA A 196 21.68 -2.58 -11.60
C ALA A 196 20.75 -1.41 -11.25
N VAL A 197 20.93 -0.78 -10.08
CA VAL A 197 20.10 0.36 -9.65
C VAL A 197 20.71 1.73 -9.97
N ALA A 198 21.94 1.78 -10.50
CA ALA A 198 22.66 3.04 -10.70
C ALA A 198 21.92 4.08 -11.54
N GLU A 199 21.11 3.62 -12.51
CA GLU A 199 20.32 4.47 -13.39
C GLU A 199 18.89 4.75 -12.88
N PHE A 200 18.57 4.32 -11.66
CA PHE A 200 17.24 4.51 -11.05
C PHE A 200 17.32 5.47 -9.87
N GLN A 201 16.23 6.19 -9.64
CA GLN A 201 16.08 7.02 -8.47
C GLN A 201 15.53 6.17 -7.33
N MET A 202 16.37 5.87 -6.35
CA MET A 202 15.94 5.31 -5.06
C MET A 202 15.46 6.43 -4.13
N GLY A 203 14.63 6.11 -3.15
CA GLY A 203 14.11 7.09 -2.23
C GLY A 203 13.26 6.48 -1.11
N PRO A 204 12.66 7.33 -0.26
CA PRO A 204 11.79 6.90 0.84
C PRO A 204 10.51 6.24 0.32
N LEU A 205 9.62 5.84 1.23
CA LEU A 205 8.33 5.21 0.92
C LEU A 205 7.51 5.96 -0.14
N PHE A 206 7.42 7.28 0.01
CA PHE A 206 6.69 8.16 -0.91
C PHE A 206 7.61 8.81 -1.94
N ASN A 207 8.54 8.00 -2.51
CA ASN A 207 9.38 8.45 -3.62
C ASN A 207 8.52 8.71 -4.85
N PRO A 208 8.45 9.97 -5.36
CA PRO A 208 7.54 10.29 -6.45
C PRO A 208 8.01 9.71 -7.79
N PRO A 209 7.08 9.39 -8.71
CA PRO A 209 7.41 9.12 -10.10
C PRO A 209 8.19 10.28 -10.72
N MET A 210 9.00 9.98 -11.71
CA MET A 210 9.77 10.99 -12.43
C MET A 210 9.42 10.98 -13.91
N ARG A 211 9.63 12.10 -14.59
CA ARG A 211 9.40 12.15 -16.05
C ARG A 211 10.45 11.36 -16.83
N ALA A 212 10.04 10.77 -17.94
CA ALA A 212 10.97 10.27 -18.94
C ALA A 212 11.90 11.41 -19.40
N ASN A 213 13.17 11.10 -19.63
CA ASN A 213 14.20 12.10 -19.99
C ASN A 213 14.40 13.19 -18.92
N ASP A 214 14.29 12.82 -17.64
CA ASP A 214 14.58 13.73 -16.54
C ASP A 214 16.04 14.25 -16.62
N PRO A 215 16.29 15.54 -16.30
CA PRO A 215 17.65 16.12 -16.33
C PRO A 215 18.67 15.42 -15.43
N SER A 216 18.24 14.66 -14.41
CA SER A 216 19.14 13.85 -13.59
C SER A 216 19.81 12.70 -14.34
N GLY A 217 19.34 12.37 -15.55
CA GLY A 217 19.78 11.20 -16.32
C GLY A 217 19.28 9.85 -15.80
N LYS A 218 18.46 9.82 -14.76
CA LYS A 218 17.84 8.60 -14.26
C LYS A 218 16.72 8.13 -15.19
N GLN A 219 16.55 6.81 -15.28
CA GLN A 219 15.55 6.21 -16.19
C GLN A 219 14.14 6.19 -15.59
N ALA A 220 14.02 5.97 -14.28
CA ALA A 220 12.75 5.91 -13.55
C ALA A 220 12.98 6.04 -12.04
N ALA A 221 11.93 6.40 -11.30
CA ALA A 221 11.90 6.31 -9.85
C ALA A 221 11.49 4.90 -9.41
N LEU A 222 12.10 4.41 -8.33
CA LEU A 222 11.70 3.17 -7.67
C LEU A 222 10.71 3.49 -6.54
N MET A 223 9.52 2.94 -6.65
CA MET A 223 8.46 3.02 -5.64
C MET A 223 8.41 1.69 -4.88
N CYS A 224 8.67 1.74 -3.58
CA CYS A 224 8.83 0.57 -2.71
C CYS A 224 8.21 0.79 -1.32
N PRO A 225 7.46 -0.18 -0.79
CA PRO A 225 6.98 -1.37 -1.48
C PRO A 225 5.93 -1.02 -2.54
N SER A 226 5.83 -1.82 -3.59
CA SER A 226 4.76 -1.70 -4.57
C SER A 226 3.54 -2.55 -4.21
N GLY A 227 3.15 -2.56 -2.94
CA GLY A 227 2.07 -3.35 -2.38
C GLY A 227 2.56 -4.45 -1.44
N ALA A 228 2.85 -4.07 -0.18
CA ALA A 228 3.31 -5.00 0.85
C ALA A 228 2.25 -6.06 1.20
N VAL A 229 0.99 -5.66 1.23
CA VAL A 229 -0.17 -6.53 1.48
C VAL A 229 -1.26 -6.27 0.43
N ASN A 230 -2.11 -7.27 0.19
CA ASN A 230 -3.22 -7.16 -0.77
C ASN A 230 -4.36 -8.10 -0.36
N ILE A 231 -5.52 -7.98 -1.04
CA ILE A 231 -6.68 -8.85 -0.83
C ILE A 231 -6.39 -10.34 -1.10
N THR A 232 -5.38 -10.65 -1.87
CA THR A 232 -4.96 -12.04 -2.13
C THR A 232 -4.20 -12.66 -0.97
N HIS A 233 -3.74 -11.88 0.00
CA HIS A 233 -3.03 -12.30 1.20
C HIS A 233 -3.37 -11.37 2.37
N PRO A 234 -4.67 -11.27 2.75
CA PRO A 234 -5.10 -10.40 3.81
C PRO A 234 -4.50 -10.86 5.14
N PRO A 235 -4.31 -9.94 6.10
CA PRO A 235 -3.95 -10.30 7.46
C PRO A 235 -5.08 -11.07 8.14
N VAL A 236 -4.71 -11.81 9.18
CA VAL A 236 -5.64 -12.48 10.08
C VAL A 236 -5.28 -12.17 11.52
N ALA A 237 -6.22 -12.29 12.44
CA ALA A 237 -5.94 -12.09 13.86
C ALA A 237 -6.56 -13.17 14.71
N ASP A 238 -5.94 -13.41 15.87
CA ASP A 238 -6.49 -14.21 16.95
C ASP A 238 -7.17 -13.26 17.95
N PRO A 239 -8.50 -13.33 18.10
CA PRO A 239 -9.23 -12.41 18.97
C PRO A 239 -8.99 -12.66 20.46
N GLU A 240 -8.52 -13.85 20.86
CA GLU A 240 -8.26 -14.16 22.28
C GLU A 240 -6.94 -13.57 22.75
N SER A 241 -5.90 -13.61 21.90
CA SER A 241 -4.58 -13.08 22.24
C SER A 241 -4.35 -11.63 21.78
N GLY A 242 -5.18 -11.10 20.88
CA GLY A 242 -4.97 -9.79 20.27
C GLY A 242 -3.81 -9.76 19.26
N VAL A 243 -3.34 -10.93 18.80
CA VAL A 243 -2.21 -11.02 17.86
C VAL A 243 -2.70 -11.03 16.42
N MET A 244 -2.15 -10.12 15.64
CA MET A 244 -2.36 -10.01 14.18
C MET A 244 -1.20 -10.66 13.43
N TYR A 245 -1.49 -11.44 12.40
CA TYR A 245 -0.50 -12.07 11.53
C TYR A 245 -0.63 -11.51 10.13
N ILE A 246 0.48 -11.06 9.57
CA ILE A 246 0.53 -10.44 8.24
C ILE A 246 1.55 -11.17 7.40
N MET A 247 1.11 -11.72 6.25
CA MET A 247 2.03 -12.18 5.22
C MET A 247 2.29 -11.03 4.26
N SER A 248 3.57 -10.74 4.01
CA SER A 248 3.98 -9.67 3.12
C SER A 248 5.12 -10.09 2.21
N ARG A 249 5.32 -9.28 1.16
CA ARG A 249 6.51 -9.35 0.31
C ARG A 249 7.01 -7.94 0.02
N TYR A 250 8.33 -7.79 -0.04
CA TYR A 250 8.95 -6.58 -0.51
C TYR A 250 9.17 -6.65 -2.02
N SER A 251 8.59 -5.69 -2.73
CA SER A 251 8.78 -5.53 -4.18
C SER A 251 8.79 -4.05 -4.53
N CYS A 252 9.52 -3.70 -5.58
CA CYS A 252 9.54 -2.34 -6.11
C CYS A 252 9.01 -2.31 -7.53
N SER A 253 8.30 -1.26 -7.88
CA SER A 253 7.96 -0.94 -9.25
C SER A 253 8.73 0.30 -9.68
N SER A 254 9.20 0.31 -10.92
CA SER A 254 9.77 1.51 -11.51
C SER A 254 8.66 2.33 -12.18
N ARG A 255 8.69 3.65 -11.99
CA ARG A 255 7.70 4.56 -12.55
C ARG A 255 8.38 5.73 -13.25
N ARG A 256 8.06 5.89 -14.52
CA ARG A 256 8.39 7.07 -15.31
C ARG A 256 7.13 7.59 -15.99
N LEU A 257 7.05 8.87 -16.15
CA LEU A 257 5.93 9.55 -16.80
C LEU A 257 6.35 10.05 -18.18
N VAL A 258 5.47 9.87 -19.14
CA VAL A 258 5.62 10.35 -20.52
C VAL A 258 4.63 11.47 -20.78
N SER A 259 4.84 12.27 -21.85
CA SER A 259 3.99 13.39 -22.23
C SER A 259 3.80 13.48 -23.74
N GLY A 260 2.89 14.35 -24.20
CA GLY A 260 2.59 14.53 -25.62
C GLY A 260 1.94 13.29 -26.24
N GLU A 261 2.25 12.99 -27.49
CA GLU A 261 1.66 11.87 -28.23
C GLU A 261 1.85 10.52 -27.53
N GLU A 262 2.95 10.32 -26.81
CA GLU A 262 3.18 9.10 -26.03
C GLU A 262 2.19 8.99 -24.87
N ALA A 263 1.81 10.08 -24.22
CA ALA A 263 0.79 10.11 -23.18
C ALA A 263 -0.62 9.90 -23.76
N ASP A 264 -0.91 10.50 -24.90
CA ASP A 264 -2.23 10.43 -25.55
C ASP A 264 -2.62 8.99 -25.94
N THR A 265 -1.64 8.10 -26.12
CA THR A 265 -1.91 6.67 -26.35
C THR A 265 -2.48 5.93 -25.14
N TYR A 266 -2.39 6.50 -23.94
CA TYR A 266 -2.88 5.89 -22.71
C TYR A 266 -4.23 6.45 -22.24
N TYR A 267 -4.57 7.68 -22.66
CA TYR A 267 -5.79 8.36 -22.22
C TYR A 267 -6.49 9.03 -23.39
N ASP A 268 -7.62 8.46 -23.82
CA ASP A 268 -8.57 9.17 -24.65
C ASP A 268 -9.29 10.23 -23.80
N GLU A 269 -9.44 11.42 -24.35
CA GLU A 269 -10.21 12.50 -23.71
C GLU A 269 -11.72 12.30 -23.92
N PRO A 270 -12.44 11.67 -22.98
CA PRO A 270 -13.88 11.42 -23.19
C PRO A 270 -14.74 12.67 -23.05
N THR A 271 -14.18 13.79 -22.55
CA THR A 271 -14.98 14.97 -22.14
C THR A 271 -14.56 16.28 -22.80
N GLY A 272 -13.54 16.28 -23.65
CA GLY A 272 -12.95 17.50 -24.22
C GLY A 272 -12.15 18.34 -23.21
N VAL A 273 -11.90 17.80 -22.02
CA VAL A 273 -11.00 18.38 -21.03
C VAL A 273 -9.65 17.71 -21.17
N THR A 274 -8.57 18.47 -21.31
CA THR A 274 -7.21 17.92 -21.30
C THR A 274 -6.94 17.38 -19.88
N LEU A 275 -7.13 16.09 -19.65
CA LEU A 275 -7.05 15.47 -18.35
C LEU A 275 -5.62 15.20 -17.90
N SER A 276 -4.70 14.94 -18.83
CA SER A 276 -3.35 14.58 -18.43
C SER A 276 -2.31 15.21 -19.35
N ARG A 277 -1.33 15.86 -18.76
CA ARG A 277 -0.09 16.24 -19.44
C ARG A 277 0.96 15.15 -19.37
N PHE A 278 0.78 14.22 -18.42
CA PHE A 278 1.68 13.11 -18.16
C PHE A 278 0.89 11.85 -17.88
N ALA A 279 1.45 10.71 -18.30
CA ALA A 279 0.92 9.38 -18.05
C ALA A 279 2.04 8.43 -17.66
N ALA A 280 1.73 7.41 -16.87
CA ALA A 280 2.69 6.35 -16.54
C ALA A 280 2.99 5.51 -17.80
N ALA A 281 4.26 5.44 -18.21
CA ALA A 281 4.64 4.58 -19.32
C ALA A 281 4.53 3.10 -18.93
N SER A 282 3.79 2.31 -19.71
CA SER A 282 3.78 0.87 -19.57
C SER A 282 5.09 0.27 -20.09
N GLY A 283 5.56 -0.82 -19.47
CA GLY A 283 6.80 -1.49 -19.89
C GLY A 283 8.08 -0.68 -19.70
N GLY A 284 8.07 0.26 -18.74
CA GLY A 284 9.26 1.02 -18.38
C GLY A 284 10.42 0.12 -17.91
N PRO A 285 11.67 0.64 -17.89
CA PRO A 285 12.82 -0.11 -17.42
C PRO A 285 12.64 -0.52 -15.97
N SER A 286 13.08 -1.72 -15.62
CA SER A 286 13.13 -2.21 -14.24
C SER A 286 14.51 -2.77 -13.93
N PRO A 287 15.10 -2.43 -12.79
CA PRO A 287 16.41 -2.96 -12.45
C PRO A 287 16.34 -4.47 -12.20
N ARG A 288 17.31 -5.21 -12.74
CA ARG A 288 17.41 -6.64 -12.56
C ARG A 288 18.83 -7.02 -12.18
N HIS A 289 18.98 -7.91 -11.21
CA HIS A 289 20.28 -8.47 -10.87
C HIS A 289 20.80 -9.35 -12.01
N PRO A 290 22.04 -9.15 -12.52
CA PRO A 290 22.58 -9.90 -13.67
C PRO A 290 22.67 -11.41 -13.42
N ALA A 291 22.88 -11.86 -12.19
CA ALA A 291 22.88 -13.26 -11.81
C ALA A 291 21.47 -13.88 -11.69
N GLY A 292 20.39 -13.13 -11.98
CA GLY A 292 19.02 -13.63 -11.85
C GLY A 292 18.48 -13.72 -10.41
N LEU A 293 19.21 -13.21 -9.43
CA LEU A 293 18.78 -13.07 -8.05
C LEU A 293 17.65 -12.03 -7.93
N PRO A 294 16.76 -12.16 -6.93
CA PRO A 294 16.02 -11.00 -6.47
C PRO A 294 16.99 -9.87 -6.08
N LEU A 295 16.65 -8.66 -6.49
CA LEU A 295 17.54 -7.50 -6.32
C LEU A 295 17.70 -7.09 -4.86
N TRP A 296 16.70 -7.38 -4.04
CA TRP A 296 16.59 -6.95 -2.65
C TRP A 296 16.96 -8.07 -1.67
N LYS A 297 17.35 -7.69 -0.46
CA LYS A 297 17.64 -8.65 0.62
C LYS A 297 16.45 -9.53 0.96
N PRO A 298 16.67 -10.79 1.32
CA PRO A 298 15.63 -11.61 1.91
C PRO A 298 15.22 -11.09 3.32
N PRO A 299 14.08 -11.53 3.87
CA PRO A 299 13.16 -12.52 3.30
C PRO A 299 12.37 -11.96 2.11
N TYR A 300 12.24 -12.75 1.04
CA TYR A 300 11.49 -12.37 -0.17
C TYR A 300 9.97 -12.37 0.05
N SER A 301 9.52 -13.17 1.01
CA SER A 301 8.21 -13.12 1.63
C SER A 301 8.37 -13.48 3.12
N ARG A 302 7.53 -12.90 3.95
CA ARG A 302 7.60 -13.04 5.41
C ARG A 302 6.23 -13.08 6.05
N ILE A 303 6.17 -13.62 7.25
CA ILE A 303 5.02 -13.48 8.14
C ILE A 303 5.51 -12.71 9.36
N THR A 304 4.80 -11.64 9.69
CA THR A 304 5.03 -10.84 10.89
C THR A 304 3.87 -11.04 11.85
N ALA A 305 4.15 -11.39 13.10
CA ALA A 305 3.18 -11.40 14.18
C ALA A 305 3.30 -10.13 14.99
N ILE A 306 2.19 -9.41 15.14
CA ILE A 306 2.09 -8.12 15.83
C ILE A 306 1.12 -8.27 16.99
N ASP A 307 1.57 -7.98 18.20
CA ASP A 307 0.69 -7.85 19.36
C ASP A 307 0.00 -6.48 19.31
N LEU A 308 -1.31 -6.49 19.07
CA LEU A 308 -2.10 -5.26 19.01
C LEU A 308 -2.47 -4.68 20.39
N ASN A 309 -2.12 -5.33 21.48
CA ASN A 309 -2.20 -4.74 22.82
C ASN A 309 -1.04 -3.78 23.08
N THR A 310 0.15 -4.08 22.53
CA THR A 310 1.40 -3.34 22.79
C THR A 310 1.93 -2.60 21.57
N GLY A 311 1.53 -2.99 20.36
CA GLY A 311 2.08 -2.51 19.09
C GLY A 311 3.45 -3.08 18.75
N GLU A 312 3.91 -4.12 19.46
CA GLU A 312 5.24 -4.70 19.23
C GLU A 312 5.17 -5.91 18.28
N HIS A 313 6.24 -6.09 17.50
CA HIS A 313 6.42 -7.31 16.73
C HIS A 313 6.87 -8.45 17.66
N LEU A 314 6.08 -9.49 17.74
CA LEU A 314 6.44 -10.69 18.51
C LEU A 314 7.51 -11.51 17.80
N TRP A 315 7.35 -11.68 16.50
CA TRP A 315 8.31 -12.36 15.64
C TRP A 315 8.07 -12.03 14.15
N MET A 316 9.12 -12.23 13.37
CA MET A 316 9.09 -12.19 11.91
C MET A 316 9.82 -13.42 11.37
N LYS A 317 9.20 -14.16 10.46
CA LYS A 317 9.75 -15.37 9.86
C LYS A 317 9.58 -15.36 8.35
N PRO A 318 10.54 -15.93 7.59
CA PRO A 318 10.36 -16.17 6.16
C PRO A 318 9.13 -17.03 5.89
N ALA A 319 8.32 -16.65 4.90
CA ALA A 319 7.17 -17.44 4.44
C ALA A 319 7.59 -18.38 3.32
N GLY A 320 7.35 -19.70 3.50
CA GLY A 320 7.80 -20.74 2.58
C GLY A 320 9.31 -20.98 2.62
N TYR A 321 9.85 -21.57 1.56
CA TYR A 321 11.24 -21.98 1.46
C TYR A 321 11.98 -21.21 0.36
N THR A 322 13.30 -21.15 0.47
CA THR A 322 14.14 -20.58 -0.58
C THR A 322 13.89 -21.28 -1.91
N PRO A 323 13.54 -20.57 -3.00
CA PRO A 323 13.30 -21.18 -4.31
C PRO A 323 14.55 -21.87 -4.85
N ASP A 324 14.34 -23.00 -5.55
CA ASP A 324 15.46 -23.79 -6.13
C ASP A 324 16.30 -22.96 -7.12
N ARG A 325 15.65 -22.06 -7.87
CA ARG A 325 16.37 -21.13 -8.75
C ARG A 325 17.36 -20.23 -8.02
N VAL A 326 17.15 -19.98 -6.73
CA VAL A 326 18.08 -19.20 -5.87
C VAL A 326 19.12 -20.13 -5.26
N LYS A 327 18.71 -21.28 -4.69
CA LYS A 327 19.63 -22.25 -4.07
C LYS A 327 20.70 -22.75 -5.04
N ASN A 328 20.31 -22.96 -6.31
CA ASN A 328 21.17 -23.59 -7.33
C ASN A 328 21.98 -22.58 -8.14
N LEU A 329 22.00 -21.29 -7.75
CA LEU A 329 22.83 -20.30 -8.42
C LEU A 329 24.32 -20.60 -8.21
N PRO A 330 25.13 -20.67 -9.29
CA PRO A 330 26.57 -20.92 -9.19
C PRO A 330 27.28 -19.90 -8.26
N GLU A 331 26.83 -18.65 -8.29
CA GLU A 331 27.36 -17.54 -7.49
C GLU A 331 27.13 -17.71 -5.98
N LEU A 332 26.22 -18.61 -5.59
CA LEU A 332 25.92 -18.93 -4.19
C LEU A 332 26.53 -20.28 -3.76
N SER A 333 27.31 -20.96 -4.64
CA SER A 333 27.93 -22.23 -4.30
C SER A 333 28.83 -22.12 -3.08
N GLY A 334 28.57 -22.94 -2.05
CA GLY A 334 29.31 -22.93 -0.80
C GLY A 334 28.96 -21.80 0.17
N ILE A 335 27.93 -21.00 -0.13
CA ILE A 335 27.47 -19.91 0.73
C ILE A 335 26.20 -20.36 1.45
N GLU A 336 26.18 -20.23 2.78
CA GLU A 336 25.00 -20.47 3.59
C GLU A 336 24.11 -19.21 3.60
N ILE A 337 22.99 -19.25 2.87
CA ILE A 337 22.07 -18.10 2.73
C ILE A 337 20.86 -18.16 3.67
N GLY A 338 20.69 -19.25 4.42
CA GLY A 338 19.52 -19.50 5.24
C GLY A 338 18.21 -19.64 4.45
N ASN A 339 17.07 -19.59 5.13
CA ASN A 339 15.77 -19.56 4.48
C ASN A 339 15.44 -18.13 4.04
N THR A 340 15.25 -17.92 2.73
CA THR A 340 14.94 -16.60 2.16
C THR A 340 13.44 -16.32 2.01
N GLY A 341 12.57 -17.28 2.35
CA GLY A 341 11.18 -17.24 1.92
C GLY A 341 11.02 -17.47 0.42
N SER A 342 9.81 -17.83 -0.02
CA SER A 342 9.54 -18.19 -1.41
C SER A 342 9.39 -17.01 -2.36
N GLY A 343 9.11 -15.81 -1.84
CA GLY A 343 8.67 -14.65 -2.62
C GLY A 343 7.20 -14.71 -3.04
N ALA A 344 6.50 -15.81 -2.75
CA ALA A 344 5.07 -15.93 -2.92
C ALA A 344 4.34 -15.51 -1.63
N VAL A 345 3.08 -15.10 -1.78
CA VAL A 345 2.16 -14.75 -0.71
C VAL A 345 0.82 -15.45 -0.95
N GLY A 346 0.06 -15.70 0.10
CA GLY A 346 -1.21 -16.41 -0.01
C GLY A 346 -2.14 -16.17 1.17
N GLN A 347 -3.27 -16.88 1.17
CA GLN A 347 -4.28 -16.78 2.22
C GLN A 347 -3.80 -17.41 3.52
N MET A 348 -4.25 -16.86 4.63
CA MET A 348 -3.95 -17.35 5.98
C MET A 348 -5.22 -17.58 6.78
N VAL A 349 -5.13 -18.49 7.75
CA VAL A 349 -6.13 -18.70 8.81
C VAL A 349 -5.39 -18.85 10.14
N ALA A 350 -5.78 -18.08 11.13
CA ALA A 350 -5.33 -18.24 12.50
C ALA A 350 -6.33 -19.06 13.30
N THR A 351 -5.83 -19.98 14.14
CA THR A 351 -6.57 -20.68 15.18
C THR A 351 -5.86 -20.45 16.51
N GLY A 352 -6.47 -20.78 17.65
CA GLY A 352 -5.90 -20.48 18.97
C GLY A 352 -4.44 -20.93 19.19
N ASN A 353 -3.92 -21.86 18.40
CA ASN A 353 -2.55 -22.37 18.55
C ASN A 353 -1.85 -22.69 17.22
N MET A 354 -2.46 -22.40 16.09
CA MET A 354 -1.86 -22.64 14.78
C MET A 354 -2.14 -21.49 13.81
N LEU A 355 -1.14 -21.17 13.00
CA LEU A 355 -1.28 -20.34 11.81
C LEU A 355 -1.12 -21.23 10.58
N ILE A 356 -2.17 -21.34 9.78
CA ILE A 356 -2.20 -22.14 8.55
C ILE A 356 -2.18 -21.15 7.38
N TYR A 357 -1.30 -21.36 6.41
CA TYR A 357 -1.25 -20.53 5.22
C TYR A 357 -0.99 -21.33 3.95
N SER A 358 -1.54 -20.84 2.85
CA SER A 358 -1.23 -21.35 1.52
C SER A 358 -0.01 -20.61 0.97
N ASN A 359 0.94 -21.34 0.44
CA ASN A 359 2.08 -20.78 -0.25
C ASN A 359 2.32 -21.57 -1.53
N VAL A 360 2.15 -20.93 -2.67
CA VAL A 360 2.52 -21.53 -3.97
C VAL A 360 3.88 -20.95 -4.32
N SER A 361 4.89 -21.79 -4.32
CA SER A 361 6.22 -21.39 -4.79
C SER A 361 6.16 -21.02 -6.27
N SER A 362 6.99 -20.09 -6.70
CA SER A 362 7.06 -19.64 -8.10
C SER A 362 7.50 -20.75 -9.08
N ASP A 363 7.99 -21.88 -8.58
CA ASP A 363 8.39 -23.09 -9.32
C ASP A 363 7.33 -24.22 -9.23
N GLY A 364 6.16 -23.94 -8.64
CA GLY A 364 5.04 -24.88 -8.56
C GLY A 364 5.17 -25.99 -7.52
N THR A 365 6.21 -25.93 -6.66
CA THR A 365 6.32 -26.83 -5.51
C THR A 365 5.49 -26.29 -4.35
N PRO A 366 4.66 -27.12 -3.66
CA PRO A 366 3.89 -26.70 -2.51
C PRO A 366 4.74 -26.34 -1.30
#